data_1a42d0dd26ad6b6c0890ff30e3d97bf7
#
_entry.id   1a42d0dd26ad6b6c0890ff30e3d97bf7
#
_cell.length_a   1.000
_cell.length_b   1.000
_cell.length_c   1.000
_cell.angle_alpha   90.00
_cell.angle_beta   90.00
_cell.angle_gamma   90.00
#
_symmetry.space_group_name_H-M   'P 1'
#
loop_
_entity.id
_entity.type
_entity.pdbx_description
1 polymer ?
#
loop_
_entity_poly.entity_id
_entity_poly.type
_entity_poly.pdbx_seq_one_letter_code
_entity_poly.pdbx_strand_id
1 'polypeptide(L)'
;MSSFLEQLLALAPPGESPYAYAADFIGKVLPQKAAWFFWMLGVGSIVNAVNLVLNVVCIYMVGARRKRGDSSPYWFVRLQYDHSSGVPYLVPNALMMFLLFNGIFALLMQPYIWINYVSYKHRTRIAPDTGLFFWYGFIFIFDGSGMWMSAFGTFYATLLPQLLISPNSAGICKALVHPAFLNVLCYGLPLTLLVAQVITSAQSQIAWHDMLLLEFDVVDRLNVLNQQWQSGSIDQSLWNQTLVISEPLVGKVLGSRAAFARNAVTTGAWYTLCFVFFTPSAIWLLYTLHRTIKRKLWVPDLQLEALGPIHSLQPPSSHTSGSGQTTPTGAAFLTPEHQDAQAQERLHDPGGKTAKKLQTAFYSATMQFIVTGFCLGAAAGSWIWAAVDERVMFNPTLHALAVILSVWVYSVVGIAVNVFICVRLKAIGFRLPNLAGCLDGVWGLGSSREKKGSVHA
;
A
#
# COMPACT_ATOMS: atom_id res chain seq x y z
N MET A 1 -33.80 -21.24 32.69
CA MET A 1 -32.78 -20.14 32.59
C MET A 1 -33.49 -18.94 32.01
N SER A 2 -33.42 -17.77 32.66
CA SER A 2 -33.94 -16.53 32.09
C SER A 2 -33.18 -16.18 30.81
N SER A 3 -33.90 -15.72 29.78
CA SER A 3 -33.26 -15.28 28.52
C SER A 3 -32.40 -14.04 28.75
N PHE A 4 -31.44 -13.77 27.86
CA PHE A 4 -30.66 -12.55 27.90
C PHE A 4 -31.52 -11.29 27.97
N LEU A 5 -32.58 -11.26 27.21
CA LEU A 5 -33.49 -10.12 27.16
C LEU A 5 -34.27 -9.94 28.50
N GLU A 6 -34.72 -11.01 29.15
CA GLU A 6 -35.33 -10.93 30.45
C GLU A 6 -34.39 -10.39 31.54
N GLN A 7 -33.14 -10.82 31.48
CA GLN A 7 -32.09 -10.28 32.39
C GLN A 7 -31.84 -8.79 32.14
N LEU A 8 -31.82 -8.38 30.86
CA LEU A 8 -31.62 -6.97 30.49
C LEU A 8 -32.80 -6.09 30.95
N LEU A 9 -34.04 -6.56 30.79
CA LEU A 9 -35.23 -5.84 31.25
C LEU A 9 -35.26 -5.66 32.78
N ALA A 10 -34.75 -6.65 33.51
CA ALA A 10 -34.65 -6.58 34.97
C ALA A 10 -33.62 -5.53 35.48
N LEU A 11 -32.73 -5.07 34.61
CA LEU A 11 -31.73 -4.02 34.91
C LEU A 11 -32.25 -2.60 34.65
N ALA A 12 -33.47 -2.45 34.12
CA ALA A 12 -34.06 -1.14 33.83
C ALA A 12 -34.23 -0.30 35.12
N PRO A 13 -33.89 0.99 35.10
CA PRO A 13 -34.09 1.87 36.26
C PRO A 13 -35.55 2.00 36.67
N PRO A 14 -35.86 2.15 37.96
CA PRO A 14 -37.21 2.36 38.40
C PRO A 14 -37.84 3.60 37.75
N GLY A 15 -39.02 3.45 37.16
CA GLY A 15 -39.73 4.54 36.49
C GLY A 15 -39.48 4.70 35.00
N GLU A 16 -38.45 4.03 34.44
CA GLU A 16 -38.24 3.96 33.00
C GLU A 16 -38.92 2.74 32.39
N SER A 17 -39.29 2.84 31.12
CA SER A 17 -39.79 1.68 30.39
C SER A 17 -38.67 0.66 30.21
N PRO A 18 -38.85 -0.60 30.69
CA PRO A 18 -37.83 -1.63 30.51
C PRO A 18 -37.56 -1.92 29.03
N TYR A 19 -38.56 -1.80 28.17
CA TYR A 19 -38.42 -2.01 26.73
C TYR A 19 -37.62 -0.90 26.06
N ALA A 20 -37.80 0.38 26.49
CA ALA A 20 -36.99 1.49 26.00
C ALA A 20 -35.52 1.35 26.42
N TYR A 21 -35.28 0.95 27.66
CA TYR A 21 -33.94 0.67 28.18
C TYR A 21 -33.24 -0.43 27.38
N ALA A 22 -33.94 -1.56 27.14
CA ALA A 22 -33.40 -2.68 26.37
C ALA A 22 -33.12 -2.29 24.91
N ALA A 23 -34.03 -1.54 24.27
CA ALA A 23 -33.84 -1.04 22.91
C ALA A 23 -32.63 -0.12 22.79
N ASP A 24 -32.44 0.80 23.74
CA ASP A 24 -31.26 1.69 23.79
C ASP A 24 -29.96 0.92 24.04
N PHE A 25 -30.01 -0.07 24.93
CA PHE A 25 -28.83 -0.91 25.22
C PHE A 25 -28.42 -1.73 24.00
N ILE A 26 -29.36 -2.42 23.36
CA ILE A 26 -29.10 -3.23 22.16
C ILE A 26 -28.68 -2.33 21.00
N GLY A 27 -29.33 -1.19 20.79
CA GLY A 27 -29.00 -0.24 19.73
C GLY A 27 -27.61 0.41 19.89
N LYS A 28 -26.94 0.24 21.02
CA LYS A 28 -25.54 0.66 21.22
C LYS A 28 -24.51 -0.34 20.69
N VAL A 29 -24.90 -1.51 20.22
CA VAL A 29 -24.00 -2.48 19.54
C VAL A 29 -23.36 -1.83 18.32
N LEU A 30 -24.11 -1.00 17.57
CA LEU A 30 -23.52 -0.10 16.58
C LEU A 30 -23.25 1.26 17.22
N PRO A 31 -22.01 1.54 17.67
CA PRO A 31 -21.72 2.72 18.49
C PRO A 31 -21.88 4.01 17.69
N GLN A 32 -22.60 4.98 18.29
CA GLN A 32 -22.71 6.33 17.72
C GLN A 32 -21.35 7.01 17.70
N LYS A 33 -20.99 7.59 16.56
CA LYS A 33 -19.76 8.35 16.39
C LYS A 33 -19.97 9.82 16.68
N ALA A 34 -19.00 10.44 17.36
CA ALA A 34 -19.00 11.86 17.61
C ALA A 34 -18.80 12.68 16.32
N ALA A 35 -19.25 13.93 16.31
CA ALA A 35 -19.17 14.81 15.13
C ALA A 35 -17.74 14.95 14.56
N TRP A 36 -16.72 14.96 15.43
CA TRP A 36 -15.33 15.06 15.00
C TRP A 36 -14.90 13.90 14.08
N PHE A 37 -15.45 12.69 14.26
CA PHE A 37 -15.16 11.53 13.43
C PHE A 37 -15.48 11.80 11.95
N PHE A 38 -16.66 12.36 11.68
CA PHE A 38 -17.11 12.65 10.32
C PHE A 38 -16.30 13.79 9.68
N TRP A 39 -15.91 14.78 10.46
CA TRP A 39 -15.01 15.82 9.99
C TRP A 39 -13.64 15.26 9.63
N MET A 40 -13.07 14.41 10.46
CA MET A 40 -11.78 13.77 10.21
C MET A 40 -11.81 12.84 9.00
N LEU A 41 -12.93 12.15 8.74
CA LEU A 41 -13.10 11.38 7.51
C LEU A 41 -13.17 12.30 6.28
N GLY A 42 -13.92 13.39 6.34
CA GLY A 42 -14.03 14.35 5.23
C GLY A 42 -12.67 14.97 4.87
N VAL A 43 -11.93 15.45 5.86
CA VAL A 43 -10.57 15.98 5.65
C VAL A 43 -9.63 14.88 5.19
N GLY A 44 -9.72 13.67 5.76
CA GLY A 44 -8.96 12.50 5.36
C GLY A 44 -9.17 12.12 3.90
N SER A 45 -10.40 12.26 3.37
CA SER A 45 -10.71 12.06 1.95
C SER A 45 -9.96 13.06 1.06
N ILE A 46 -9.89 14.33 1.45
CA ILE A 46 -9.16 15.37 0.71
C ILE A 46 -7.64 15.05 0.73
N VAL A 47 -7.10 14.71 1.90
CA VAL A 47 -5.67 14.35 2.06
C VAL A 47 -5.33 13.13 1.21
N ASN A 48 -6.20 12.12 1.20
CA ASN A 48 -5.99 10.93 0.37
C ASN A 48 -6.11 11.24 -1.13
N ALA A 49 -6.99 12.16 -1.54
CA ALA A 49 -7.06 12.61 -2.94
C ALA A 49 -5.75 13.30 -3.37
N VAL A 50 -5.13 14.10 -2.51
CA VAL A 50 -3.80 14.69 -2.76
C VAL A 50 -2.75 13.58 -2.90
N ASN A 51 -2.78 12.56 -2.04
CA ASN A 51 -1.89 11.39 -2.16
C ASN A 51 -2.03 10.71 -3.53
N LEU A 52 -3.27 10.46 -3.97
CA LEU A 52 -3.55 9.85 -5.27
C LEU A 52 -3.01 10.69 -6.43
N VAL A 53 -3.22 12.01 -6.42
CA VAL A 53 -2.69 12.93 -7.44
C VAL A 53 -1.16 12.88 -7.48
N LEU A 54 -0.49 12.92 -6.33
CA LEU A 54 0.97 12.82 -6.26
C LEU A 54 1.48 11.48 -6.80
N ASN A 55 0.77 10.39 -6.51
CA ASN A 55 1.10 9.07 -7.03
C ASN A 55 1.03 9.04 -8.57
N VAL A 56 -0.04 9.59 -9.15
CA VAL A 56 -0.20 9.71 -10.62
C VAL A 56 0.92 10.56 -11.21
N VAL A 57 1.30 11.66 -10.56
CA VAL A 57 2.44 12.50 -10.98
C VAL A 57 3.74 11.70 -10.99
N CYS A 58 4.00 10.90 -9.96
CA CYS A 58 5.19 10.03 -9.91
C CYS A 58 5.19 9.01 -11.06
N ILE A 59 4.07 8.33 -11.33
CA ILE A 59 3.94 7.39 -12.45
C ILE A 59 4.20 8.12 -13.79
N TYR A 60 3.61 9.30 -13.97
CA TYR A 60 3.83 10.11 -15.17
C TYR A 60 5.30 10.49 -15.35
N MET A 61 5.98 10.93 -14.28
CA MET A 61 7.40 11.28 -14.33
C MET A 61 8.27 10.10 -14.79
N VAL A 62 7.98 8.88 -14.31
CA VAL A 62 8.68 7.67 -14.74
C VAL A 62 8.35 7.35 -16.20
N GLY A 63 7.08 7.46 -16.62
CA GLY A 63 6.63 7.16 -17.99
C GLY A 63 7.12 8.16 -19.03
N ALA A 64 7.22 9.46 -18.69
CA ALA A 64 7.64 10.52 -19.62
C ALA A 64 9.09 10.36 -20.12
N ARG A 65 9.96 9.66 -19.36
CA ARG A 65 11.33 9.38 -19.78
C ARG A 65 11.41 8.42 -20.97
N ARG A 66 10.42 7.53 -21.13
CA ARG A 66 10.35 6.58 -22.26
C ARG A 66 10.37 7.27 -23.63
N LYS A 67 9.78 8.46 -23.74
CA LYS A 67 9.68 9.21 -25.01
C LYS A 67 11.03 9.77 -25.52
N ARG A 68 12.10 9.70 -24.70
CA ARG A 68 13.40 10.30 -25.04
C ARG A 68 14.47 9.30 -25.53
N GLY A 69 14.11 8.05 -25.80
CA GLY A 69 15.06 7.06 -26.31
C GLY A 69 16.00 6.45 -25.29
N ASP A 70 15.96 6.88 -24.02
CA ASP A 70 16.69 6.24 -22.94
C ASP A 70 16.09 4.86 -22.64
N SER A 71 16.93 3.88 -22.26
CA SER A 71 16.50 2.58 -21.77
C SER A 71 15.52 2.78 -20.60
N SER A 72 14.22 2.67 -20.92
CA SER A 72 13.14 3.11 -20.05
C SER A 72 13.10 2.28 -18.77
N PRO A 73 13.09 2.92 -17.58
CA PRO A 73 12.79 2.23 -16.32
C PRO A 73 11.30 1.81 -16.21
N TYR A 74 10.50 2.08 -17.25
CA TYR A 74 9.06 1.75 -17.29
C TYR A 74 8.85 0.28 -17.67
N TRP A 75 9.04 -0.59 -16.70
CA TRP A 75 8.70 -2.01 -16.79
C TRP A 75 8.17 -2.46 -15.41
N PHE A 76 7.30 -3.46 -15.39
CA PHE A 76 6.74 -3.99 -14.14
C PHE A 76 7.52 -5.23 -13.67
N VAL A 77 7.74 -6.17 -14.58
CA VAL A 77 8.47 -7.41 -14.32
C VAL A 77 9.47 -7.63 -15.45
N ARG A 78 10.67 -8.03 -15.08
CA ARG A 78 11.75 -8.39 -16.01
C ARG A 78 12.16 -9.84 -15.80
N LEU A 79 12.34 -10.58 -16.89
CA LEU A 79 12.93 -11.91 -16.85
C LEU A 79 14.45 -11.80 -16.79
N GLN A 80 15.06 -12.43 -15.81
CA GLN A 80 16.51 -12.54 -15.67
C GLN A 80 16.89 -14.01 -15.61
N TYR A 81 17.60 -14.48 -16.62
CA TYR A 81 18.02 -15.87 -16.70
C TYR A 81 19.32 -16.07 -15.91
N ASP A 82 19.36 -17.13 -15.11
CA ASP A 82 20.57 -17.67 -14.54
C ASP A 82 21.01 -18.86 -15.40
N HIS A 83 22.28 -18.89 -15.80
CA HIS A 83 22.81 -19.93 -16.68
C HIS A 83 22.75 -21.34 -16.08
N SER A 84 22.59 -21.46 -14.76
CA SER A 84 22.63 -22.73 -14.04
C SER A 84 21.27 -23.40 -13.83
N SER A 85 20.17 -22.64 -13.87
CA SER A 85 18.88 -23.13 -13.36
C SER A 85 17.83 -23.44 -14.42
N GLY A 86 17.99 -22.95 -15.66
CA GLY A 86 17.00 -23.08 -16.73
C GLY A 86 15.66 -22.35 -16.47
N VAL A 87 15.41 -21.87 -15.24
CA VAL A 87 14.22 -21.12 -14.83
C VAL A 87 14.61 -19.66 -14.65
N PRO A 88 13.88 -18.68 -15.24
CA PRO A 88 14.18 -17.26 -15.04
C PRO A 88 13.71 -16.76 -13.69
N TYR A 89 14.43 -15.78 -13.14
CA TYR A 89 13.92 -14.91 -12.09
C TYR A 89 12.89 -13.94 -12.66
N LEU A 90 11.74 -13.83 -12.01
CA LEU A 90 10.74 -12.80 -12.28
C LEU A 90 11.04 -11.58 -11.38
N VAL A 91 11.88 -10.67 -11.88
CA VAL A 91 12.34 -9.53 -11.11
C VAL A 91 11.29 -8.41 -11.15
N PRO A 92 10.64 -8.02 -10.04
CA PRO A 92 9.73 -6.90 -10.02
C PRO A 92 10.51 -5.58 -10.03
N ASN A 93 9.96 -4.57 -10.70
CA ASN A 93 10.47 -3.21 -10.59
C ASN A 93 9.98 -2.59 -9.27
N ALA A 94 10.88 -2.46 -8.30
CA ALA A 94 10.57 -1.98 -6.97
C ALA A 94 9.75 -0.66 -6.96
N LEU A 95 10.15 0.31 -7.80
CA LEU A 95 9.49 1.61 -7.86
C LEU A 95 8.11 1.52 -8.53
N MET A 96 8.03 0.86 -9.68
CA MET A 96 6.78 0.77 -10.43
C MET A 96 5.72 -0.07 -9.71
N MET A 97 6.13 -1.19 -9.10
CA MET A 97 5.23 -2.00 -8.29
C MET A 97 4.72 -1.24 -7.07
N PHE A 98 5.60 -0.55 -6.36
CA PHE A 98 5.19 0.31 -5.26
C PHE A 98 4.17 1.37 -5.71
N LEU A 99 4.47 2.14 -6.75
CA LEU A 99 3.57 3.19 -7.26
C LEU A 99 2.23 2.63 -7.75
N LEU A 100 2.23 1.48 -8.44
CA LEU A 100 1.00 0.86 -8.92
C LEU A 100 0.09 0.45 -7.76
N PHE A 101 0.61 -0.33 -6.81
CA PHE A 101 -0.18 -0.85 -5.70
C PHE A 101 -0.59 0.24 -4.72
N ASN A 102 0.29 1.20 -4.42
CA ASN A 102 -0.06 2.38 -3.61
C ASN A 102 -1.13 3.25 -4.31
N GLY A 103 -1.07 3.38 -5.63
CA GLY A 103 -2.11 4.06 -6.41
C GLY A 103 -3.47 3.36 -6.34
N ILE A 104 -3.50 2.03 -6.49
CA ILE A 104 -4.71 1.21 -6.34
C ILE A 104 -5.24 1.35 -4.90
N PHE A 105 -4.37 1.24 -3.90
CA PHE A 105 -4.74 1.40 -2.50
C PHE A 105 -5.35 2.79 -2.22
N ALA A 106 -4.70 3.88 -2.65
CA ALA A 106 -5.20 5.24 -2.48
C ALA A 106 -6.55 5.46 -3.19
N LEU A 107 -6.75 4.83 -4.36
CA LEU A 107 -8.02 4.84 -5.07
C LEU A 107 -9.12 4.12 -4.28
N LEU A 108 -8.84 2.92 -3.75
CA LEU A 108 -9.78 2.13 -2.97
C LEU A 108 -10.03 2.71 -1.56
N MET A 109 -9.11 3.51 -1.04
CA MET A 109 -9.29 4.23 0.22
C MET A 109 -10.43 5.26 0.15
N GLN A 110 -10.73 5.83 -1.02
CA GLN A 110 -11.84 6.77 -1.18
C GLN A 110 -13.21 6.13 -0.87
N PRO A 111 -13.64 5.05 -1.55
CA PRO A 111 -14.88 4.39 -1.17
C PRO A 111 -14.87 3.88 0.28
N TYR A 112 -13.74 3.40 0.81
CA TYR A 112 -13.63 3.00 2.21
C TYR A 112 -13.98 4.14 3.18
N ILE A 113 -13.45 5.34 2.96
CA ILE A 113 -13.76 6.53 3.77
C ILE A 113 -15.26 6.85 3.70
N TRP A 114 -15.84 6.86 2.51
CA TRP A 114 -17.24 7.21 2.32
C TRP A 114 -18.20 6.14 2.83
N ILE A 115 -17.86 4.85 2.73
CA ILE A 115 -18.61 3.76 3.32
C ILE A 115 -18.67 3.92 4.84
N ASN A 116 -17.53 4.22 5.49
CA ASN A 116 -17.49 4.52 6.93
C ASN A 116 -18.37 5.72 7.27
N TYR A 117 -18.29 6.80 6.47
CA TYR A 117 -19.11 7.99 6.68
C TYR A 117 -20.60 7.66 6.62
N VAL A 118 -21.06 7.00 5.57
CA VAL A 118 -22.48 6.68 5.35
C VAL A 118 -22.99 5.70 6.41
N SER A 119 -22.26 4.62 6.69
CA SER A 119 -22.68 3.57 7.63
C SER A 119 -22.89 4.10 9.05
N TYR A 120 -22.01 5.01 9.51
CA TYR A 120 -22.13 5.56 10.88
C TYR A 120 -22.94 6.85 10.97
N LYS A 121 -23.07 7.62 9.89
CA LYS A 121 -23.84 8.88 9.89
C LYS A 121 -25.34 8.63 9.90
N HIS A 122 -25.80 7.71 9.09
CA HIS A 122 -27.23 7.53 8.85
C HIS A 122 -27.86 6.41 9.67
N ARG A 123 -27.08 5.50 10.26
CA ARG A 123 -27.58 4.35 11.07
C ARG A 123 -28.89 3.74 10.55
N THR A 124 -29.01 3.67 9.23
CA THR A 124 -30.20 3.17 8.56
C THR A 124 -30.06 1.67 8.29
N ARG A 125 -31.16 1.02 7.91
CA ARG A 125 -31.17 -0.38 7.44
C ARG A 125 -30.25 -0.63 6.22
N ILE A 126 -29.70 0.42 5.62
CA ILE A 126 -28.70 0.31 4.55
C ILE A 126 -27.28 -0.02 5.11
N ALA A 127 -27.02 0.24 6.39
CA ALA A 127 -25.69 0.01 6.99
C ALA A 127 -25.17 -1.44 6.84
N PRO A 128 -25.99 -2.49 6.98
CA PRO A 128 -25.56 -3.87 6.73
C PRO A 128 -25.08 -4.11 5.30
N ASP A 129 -25.71 -3.45 4.31
CA ASP A 129 -25.47 -3.66 2.88
C ASP A 129 -24.30 -2.88 2.33
N THR A 130 -23.69 -1.97 3.11
CA THR A 130 -22.58 -1.12 2.66
C THR A 130 -21.29 -1.88 2.40
N GLY A 131 -21.17 -3.11 2.87
CA GLY A 131 -19.93 -3.90 2.76
C GLY A 131 -18.80 -3.43 3.68
N LEU A 132 -19.12 -2.63 4.72
CA LEU A 132 -18.14 -1.99 5.59
C LEU A 132 -17.05 -2.94 6.11
N PHE A 133 -17.45 -4.09 6.64
CA PHE A 133 -16.53 -5.06 7.24
C PHE A 133 -15.73 -5.86 6.20
N PHE A 134 -16.21 -5.95 4.97
CA PHE A 134 -15.42 -6.44 3.85
C PHE A 134 -14.25 -5.48 3.54
N TRP A 135 -14.54 -4.19 3.48
CA TRP A 135 -13.54 -3.16 3.16
C TRP A 135 -12.48 -3.02 4.25
N TYR A 136 -12.77 -3.28 5.52
CA TYR A 136 -11.81 -3.18 6.62
C TYR A 136 -10.54 -4.03 6.43
N GLY A 137 -10.59 -5.14 5.72
CA GLY A 137 -9.40 -5.96 5.46
C GLY A 137 -8.94 -5.89 4.02
N PHE A 138 -9.91 -5.91 3.08
CA PHE A 138 -9.64 -6.10 1.66
C PHE A 138 -8.71 -5.05 1.05
N ILE A 139 -8.89 -3.77 1.36
CA ILE A 139 -8.10 -2.71 0.73
C ILE A 139 -6.62 -2.75 1.14
N PHE A 140 -6.32 -3.17 2.35
CA PHE A 140 -4.97 -3.12 2.92
C PHE A 140 -4.02 -4.16 2.31
N ILE A 141 -4.57 -5.18 1.62
CA ILE A 141 -3.74 -6.15 0.90
C ILE A 141 -2.94 -5.48 -0.24
N PHE A 142 -3.50 -4.46 -0.89
CA PHE A 142 -2.83 -3.77 -2.00
C PHE A 142 -1.61 -3.00 -1.52
N ASP A 143 -1.72 -2.24 -0.42
CA ASP A 143 -0.58 -1.54 0.16
C ASP A 143 0.53 -2.51 0.57
N GLY A 144 0.20 -3.54 1.34
CA GLY A 144 1.15 -4.58 1.74
C GLY A 144 1.79 -5.31 0.55
N SER A 145 1.02 -5.61 -0.51
CA SER A 145 1.56 -6.23 -1.72
C SER A 145 2.53 -5.32 -2.45
N GLY A 146 2.26 -4.01 -2.51
CA GLY A 146 3.17 -3.02 -3.06
C GLY A 146 4.51 -2.97 -2.32
N MET A 147 4.44 -2.97 -0.98
CA MET A 147 5.63 -3.01 -0.12
C MET A 147 6.43 -4.30 -0.30
N TRP A 148 5.75 -5.46 -0.35
CA TRP A 148 6.37 -6.76 -0.57
C TRP A 148 7.10 -6.83 -1.90
N MET A 149 6.42 -6.48 -3.01
CA MET A 149 7.01 -6.47 -4.35
C MET A 149 8.18 -5.48 -4.46
N SER A 150 8.08 -4.31 -3.82
CA SER A 150 9.16 -3.33 -3.75
C SER A 150 10.37 -3.85 -2.99
N ALA A 151 10.15 -4.54 -1.87
CA ALA A 151 11.22 -5.18 -1.10
C ALA A 151 11.93 -6.27 -1.92
N PHE A 152 11.17 -7.12 -2.64
CA PHE A 152 11.75 -8.12 -3.55
C PHE A 152 12.53 -7.49 -4.71
N GLY A 153 12.02 -6.45 -5.34
CA GLY A 153 12.75 -5.72 -6.37
C GLY A 153 14.07 -5.15 -5.85
N THR A 154 14.08 -4.64 -4.63
CA THR A 154 15.27 -4.16 -3.93
C THR A 154 16.23 -5.32 -3.61
N PHE A 155 15.73 -6.44 -3.11
CA PHE A 155 16.50 -7.65 -2.84
C PHE A 155 17.19 -8.18 -4.10
N TYR A 156 16.46 -8.30 -5.20
CA TYR A 156 17.01 -8.74 -6.49
C TYR A 156 18.10 -7.80 -7.02
N ALA A 157 17.93 -6.50 -6.81
CA ALA A 157 18.89 -5.52 -7.30
C ALA A 157 20.18 -5.46 -6.46
N THR A 158 20.13 -5.80 -5.17
CA THR A 158 21.24 -5.54 -4.24
C THR A 158 21.85 -6.78 -3.63
N LEU A 159 21.03 -7.65 -3.06
CA LEU A 159 21.48 -8.79 -2.26
C LEU A 159 21.68 -10.05 -3.11
N LEU A 160 20.78 -10.34 -4.02
CA LEU A 160 20.84 -11.54 -4.84
C LEU A 160 22.15 -11.67 -5.63
N PRO A 161 22.68 -10.63 -6.32
CA PRO A 161 23.96 -10.73 -7.03
C PRO A 161 25.14 -11.10 -6.11
N GLN A 162 25.12 -10.63 -4.85
CA GLN A 162 26.18 -10.95 -3.89
C GLN A 162 26.08 -12.38 -3.37
N LEU A 163 24.86 -12.90 -3.17
CA LEU A 163 24.62 -14.29 -2.78
C LEU A 163 25.04 -15.27 -3.88
N LEU A 164 24.84 -14.89 -5.15
CA LEU A 164 25.24 -15.72 -6.30
C LEU A 164 26.75 -15.77 -6.51
N ILE A 165 27.48 -14.70 -6.17
CA ILE A 165 28.95 -14.63 -6.34
C ILE A 165 29.69 -15.31 -5.19
N SER A 166 29.07 -15.45 -4.01
CA SER A 166 29.73 -16.01 -2.82
C SER A 166 30.01 -17.50 -2.98
N PRO A 167 31.29 -17.95 -3.00
CA PRO A 167 31.65 -19.37 -3.20
C PRO A 167 31.23 -20.27 -2.02
N ASN A 168 31.01 -19.71 -0.83
CA ASN A 168 30.71 -20.43 0.39
C ASN A 168 29.19 -20.71 0.60
N SER A 169 28.34 -20.34 -0.33
CA SER A 169 26.90 -20.58 -0.26
C SER A 169 26.55 -22.03 -0.64
N ALA A 170 27.15 -23.01 0.04
CA ALA A 170 26.85 -24.43 -0.21
C ALA A 170 25.53 -24.85 0.48
N GLY A 171 24.73 -25.68 -0.16
CA GLY A 171 23.59 -26.36 0.43
C GLY A 171 22.32 -25.49 0.54
N ILE A 172 21.83 -25.20 1.75
CA ILE A 172 20.54 -24.55 2.04
C ILE A 172 20.44 -23.18 1.34
N CYS A 173 21.54 -22.40 1.30
CA CYS A 173 21.52 -21.10 0.63
C CYS A 173 21.24 -21.20 -0.88
N LYS A 174 21.72 -22.24 -1.57
CA LYS A 174 21.40 -22.44 -2.99
C LYS A 174 19.93 -22.75 -3.25
N ALA A 175 19.29 -23.54 -2.38
CA ALA A 175 17.87 -23.85 -2.49
C ALA A 175 17.00 -22.59 -2.26
N LEU A 176 17.36 -21.76 -1.26
CA LEU A 176 16.64 -20.51 -0.95
C LEU A 176 16.80 -19.45 -2.03
N VAL A 177 17.90 -19.47 -2.79
CA VAL A 177 18.18 -18.51 -3.88
C VAL A 177 17.68 -19.05 -5.23
N HIS A 178 17.14 -20.28 -5.29
CA HIS A 178 16.66 -20.87 -6.53
C HIS A 178 15.51 -20.05 -7.14
N PRO A 179 15.51 -19.76 -8.47
CA PRO A 179 14.52 -18.90 -9.12
C PRO A 179 13.08 -19.32 -8.86
N ALA A 180 12.78 -20.63 -8.96
CA ALA A 180 11.42 -21.12 -8.71
C ALA A 180 10.94 -20.80 -7.28
N PHE A 181 11.79 -20.99 -6.27
CA PHE A 181 11.44 -20.67 -4.88
C PHE A 181 11.21 -19.17 -4.68
N LEU A 182 12.10 -18.33 -5.19
CA LEU A 182 11.97 -16.88 -5.07
C LEU A 182 10.77 -16.33 -5.85
N ASN A 183 10.46 -16.89 -7.02
CA ASN A 183 9.28 -16.50 -7.78
C ASN A 183 7.98 -16.87 -7.05
N VAL A 184 7.91 -18.06 -6.46
CA VAL A 184 6.76 -18.48 -5.62
C VAL A 184 6.63 -17.59 -4.39
N LEU A 185 7.73 -17.29 -3.72
CA LEU A 185 7.72 -16.42 -2.54
C LEU A 185 7.32 -14.97 -2.92
N CYS A 186 7.83 -14.45 -4.03
CA CYS A 186 7.56 -13.08 -4.46
C CYS A 186 6.10 -12.88 -4.91
N TYR A 187 5.55 -13.79 -5.70
CA TYR A 187 4.22 -13.63 -6.32
C TYR A 187 3.16 -14.55 -5.71
N GLY A 188 3.53 -15.78 -5.36
CA GLY A 188 2.60 -16.77 -4.81
C GLY A 188 2.11 -16.40 -3.41
N LEU A 189 3.01 -15.90 -2.55
CA LEU A 189 2.62 -15.52 -1.19
C LEU A 189 1.62 -14.36 -1.16
N PRO A 190 1.82 -13.22 -1.86
CA PRO A 190 0.80 -12.17 -1.95
C PRO A 190 -0.53 -12.66 -2.52
N LEU A 191 -0.50 -13.56 -3.52
CA LEU A 191 -1.71 -14.13 -4.10
C LEU A 191 -2.46 -15.00 -3.09
N THR A 192 -1.75 -15.86 -2.37
CA THR A 192 -2.35 -16.70 -1.31
C THR A 192 -2.98 -15.85 -0.21
N LEU A 193 -2.28 -14.78 0.19
CA LEU A 193 -2.78 -13.86 1.20
C LEU A 193 -3.94 -13.01 0.70
N LEU A 194 -3.96 -12.64 -0.58
CA LEU A 194 -5.13 -12.00 -1.19
C LEU A 194 -6.36 -12.90 -1.08
N VAL A 195 -6.22 -14.19 -1.42
CA VAL A 195 -7.33 -15.15 -1.31
C VAL A 195 -7.79 -15.30 0.14
N ALA A 196 -6.86 -15.48 1.09
CA ALA A 196 -7.16 -15.57 2.50
C ALA A 196 -7.88 -14.31 3.01
N GLN A 197 -7.40 -13.13 2.61
CA GLN A 197 -7.98 -11.85 3.00
C GLN A 197 -9.40 -11.66 2.43
N VAL A 198 -9.64 -12.02 1.17
CA VAL A 198 -10.99 -11.97 0.58
C VAL A 198 -11.95 -12.88 1.36
N ILE A 199 -11.52 -14.10 1.69
CA ILE A 199 -12.33 -15.05 2.46
C ILE A 199 -12.65 -14.48 3.86
N THR A 200 -11.64 -14.04 4.60
CA THR A 200 -11.85 -13.53 5.97
C THR A 200 -12.65 -12.22 5.99
N SER A 201 -12.46 -11.35 4.99
CA SER A 201 -13.23 -10.12 4.83
C SER A 201 -14.70 -10.42 4.50
N ALA A 202 -14.97 -11.39 3.60
CA ALA A 202 -16.32 -11.83 3.27
C ALA A 202 -17.03 -12.47 4.48
N GLN A 203 -16.34 -13.33 5.22
CA GLN A 203 -16.88 -13.91 6.45
C GLN A 203 -17.20 -12.85 7.51
N SER A 204 -16.33 -11.84 7.65
CA SER A 204 -16.55 -10.72 8.56
C SER A 204 -17.79 -9.90 8.15
N GLN A 205 -17.96 -9.64 6.85
CA GLN A 205 -19.14 -8.92 6.34
C GLN A 205 -20.42 -9.70 6.53
N ILE A 206 -20.44 -11.00 6.24
CA ILE A 206 -21.64 -11.85 6.41
C ILE A 206 -22.06 -11.88 7.89
N ALA A 207 -21.10 -12.11 8.78
CA ALA A 207 -21.37 -12.16 10.22
C ALA A 207 -21.89 -10.81 10.76
N TRP A 208 -21.34 -9.71 10.26
CA TRP A 208 -21.76 -8.35 10.59
C TRP A 208 -23.17 -8.04 10.06
N HIS A 209 -23.44 -8.36 8.81
CA HIS A 209 -24.74 -8.18 8.17
C HIS A 209 -25.83 -8.91 8.94
N ASP A 210 -25.65 -10.19 9.22
CA ASP A 210 -26.61 -11.00 9.97
C ASP A 210 -26.88 -10.46 11.38
N MET A 211 -25.82 -10.00 12.05
CA MET A 211 -25.91 -9.42 13.38
C MET A 211 -26.74 -8.13 13.37
N LEU A 212 -26.45 -7.21 12.42
CA LEU A 212 -27.17 -5.93 12.36
C LEU A 212 -28.63 -6.08 11.96
N LEU A 213 -28.96 -6.97 11.03
CA LEU A 213 -30.37 -7.24 10.68
C LEU A 213 -31.15 -7.72 11.90
N LEU A 214 -30.56 -8.63 12.67
CA LEU A 214 -31.18 -9.13 13.90
C LEU A 214 -31.29 -8.02 14.95
N GLU A 215 -30.28 -7.18 15.12
CA GLU A 215 -30.31 -6.02 16.02
C GLU A 215 -31.49 -5.10 15.67
N PHE A 216 -31.63 -4.73 14.40
CA PHE A 216 -32.72 -3.86 13.95
C PHE A 216 -34.08 -4.47 14.20
N ASP A 217 -34.27 -5.76 13.89
CA ASP A 217 -35.55 -6.43 14.13
C ASP A 217 -35.93 -6.50 15.61
N VAL A 218 -34.95 -6.77 16.48
CA VAL A 218 -35.18 -6.79 17.93
C VAL A 218 -35.50 -5.39 18.46
N VAL A 219 -34.72 -4.37 18.04
CA VAL A 219 -34.95 -2.97 18.46
C VAL A 219 -36.28 -2.45 17.98
N ASP A 220 -36.69 -2.72 16.75
CA ASP A 220 -38.00 -2.29 16.23
C ASP A 220 -39.17 -2.92 17.03
N ARG A 221 -39.09 -4.21 17.36
CA ARG A 221 -40.09 -4.88 18.21
C ARG A 221 -40.12 -4.32 19.64
N LEU A 222 -38.97 -4.06 20.22
CA LEU A 222 -38.90 -3.45 21.54
C LEU A 222 -39.46 -2.03 21.54
N ASN A 223 -39.31 -1.26 20.48
CA ASN A 223 -39.95 0.05 20.34
C ASN A 223 -41.48 -0.05 20.25
N VAL A 224 -42.03 -1.05 19.57
CA VAL A 224 -43.47 -1.31 19.56
C VAL A 224 -43.97 -1.72 20.94
N LEU A 225 -43.25 -2.62 21.64
CA LEU A 225 -43.57 -3.00 23.01
C LEU A 225 -43.49 -1.82 23.99
N ASN A 226 -42.55 -0.91 23.79
CA ASN A 226 -42.46 0.32 24.57
C ASN A 226 -43.70 1.22 24.38
N GLN A 227 -44.19 1.40 23.16
CA GLN A 227 -45.41 2.14 22.89
C GLN A 227 -46.65 1.48 23.57
N GLN A 228 -46.75 0.15 23.49
CA GLN A 228 -47.79 -0.62 24.17
C GLN A 228 -47.70 -0.51 25.70
N TRP A 229 -46.49 -0.54 26.27
CA TRP A 229 -46.28 -0.35 27.70
C TRP A 229 -46.79 1.02 28.16
N GLN A 230 -46.51 2.09 27.39
CA GLN A 230 -47.01 3.45 27.67
C GLN A 230 -48.53 3.55 27.59
N SER A 231 -49.19 2.76 26.74
CA SER A 231 -50.63 2.69 26.64
C SER A 231 -51.30 1.76 27.66
N GLY A 232 -50.51 1.06 28.48
CA GLY A 232 -51.00 0.13 29.50
C GLY A 232 -51.49 -1.22 28.98
N SER A 233 -51.26 -1.56 27.70
CA SER A 233 -51.65 -2.83 27.09
C SER A 233 -50.47 -3.47 26.36
N ILE A 234 -49.93 -4.55 26.90
CA ILE A 234 -48.80 -5.28 26.28
C ILE A 234 -49.34 -6.50 25.53
N ASP A 235 -49.01 -6.64 24.26
CA ASP A 235 -49.27 -7.83 23.47
C ASP A 235 -48.31 -8.96 23.86
N GLN A 236 -48.82 -9.93 24.59
CA GLN A 236 -48.04 -11.08 25.05
C GLN A 236 -47.53 -11.95 23.87
N SER A 237 -48.24 -11.95 22.75
CA SER A 237 -47.77 -12.68 21.54
C SER A 237 -46.55 -12.02 20.93
N LEU A 238 -46.56 -10.70 20.81
CA LEU A 238 -45.41 -9.93 20.33
C LEU A 238 -44.20 -10.06 21.28
N TRP A 239 -44.46 -10.04 22.59
CA TRP A 239 -43.42 -10.26 23.58
C TRP A 239 -42.74 -11.64 23.43
N ASN A 240 -43.51 -12.72 23.36
CA ASN A 240 -42.98 -14.07 23.18
C ASN A 240 -42.19 -14.21 21.87
N GLN A 241 -42.67 -13.62 20.78
CA GLN A 241 -41.93 -13.58 19.51
C GLN A 241 -40.61 -12.83 19.64
N THR A 242 -40.60 -11.71 20.36
CA THR A 242 -39.38 -10.91 20.57
C THR A 242 -38.35 -11.67 21.39
N LEU A 243 -38.77 -12.42 22.41
CA LEU A 243 -37.88 -13.31 23.18
C LEU A 243 -37.19 -14.34 22.28
N VAL A 244 -37.97 -15.06 21.46
CA VAL A 244 -37.46 -16.09 20.56
C VAL A 244 -36.45 -15.49 19.56
N ILE A 245 -36.77 -14.34 18.98
CA ILE A 245 -35.91 -13.69 17.99
C ILE A 245 -34.62 -13.14 18.63
N SER A 246 -34.67 -12.66 19.88
CA SER A 246 -33.51 -12.12 20.59
C SER A 246 -32.55 -13.20 21.11
N GLU A 247 -32.98 -14.46 21.22
CA GLU A 247 -32.15 -15.54 21.76
C GLU A 247 -30.78 -15.69 21.04
N PRO A 248 -30.69 -15.68 19.70
CA PRO A 248 -29.42 -15.82 18.99
C PRO A 248 -28.55 -14.55 18.97
N LEU A 249 -29.06 -13.39 19.45
CA LEU A 249 -28.38 -12.09 19.32
C LEU A 249 -26.97 -12.10 19.92
N VAL A 250 -26.82 -12.60 21.15
CA VAL A 250 -25.50 -12.66 21.81
C VAL A 250 -24.53 -13.52 21.02
N GLY A 251 -24.99 -14.68 20.52
CA GLY A 251 -24.19 -15.56 19.68
C GLY A 251 -23.75 -14.89 18.36
N LYS A 252 -24.65 -14.10 17.73
CA LYS A 252 -24.35 -13.35 16.50
C LYS A 252 -23.35 -12.23 16.76
N VAL A 253 -23.45 -11.50 17.89
CA VAL A 253 -22.49 -10.46 18.29
C VAL A 253 -21.10 -11.06 18.51
N LEU A 254 -20.99 -12.17 19.27
CA LEU A 254 -19.74 -12.87 19.49
C LEU A 254 -19.16 -13.46 18.19
N GLY A 255 -20.02 -14.01 17.33
CA GLY A 255 -19.64 -14.52 16.01
C GLY A 255 -19.08 -13.44 15.08
N SER A 256 -19.73 -12.29 15.02
CA SER A 256 -19.27 -11.13 14.24
C SER A 256 -17.93 -10.62 14.73
N ARG A 257 -17.75 -10.53 16.07
CA ARG A 257 -16.49 -10.17 16.67
C ARG A 257 -15.36 -11.16 16.31
N ALA A 258 -15.64 -12.46 16.44
CA ALA A 258 -14.64 -13.48 16.11
C ALA A 258 -14.25 -13.45 14.62
N ALA A 259 -15.22 -13.17 13.73
CA ALA A 259 -14.94 -12.99 12.30
C ALA A 259 -14.08 -11.75 12.02
N PHE A 260 -14.40 -10.62 12.67
CA PHE A 260 -13.59 -9.41 12.59
C PHE A 260 -12.17 -9.62 13.12
N ALA A 261 -12.03 -10.28 14.26
CA ALA A 261 -10.72 -10.59 14.84
C ALA A 261 -9.86 -11.45 13.88
N ARG A 262 -10.44 -12.49 13.24
CA ARG A 262 -9.73 -13.28 12.22
C ARG A 262 -9.27 -12.43 11.04
N ASN A 263 -10.14 -11.54 10.55
CA ASN A 263 -9.80 -10.61 9.47
C ASN A 263 -8.65 -9.68 9.87
N ALA A 264 -8.69 -9.11 11.07
CA ALA A 264 -7.67 -8.24 11.62
C ALA A 264 -6.33 -8.97 11.85
N VAL A 265 -6.35 -10.22 12.36
CA VAL A 265 -5.14 -11.07 12.49
C VAL A 265 -4.50 -11.33 11.13
N THR A 266 -5.30 -11.67 10.11
CA THR A 266 -4.79 -11.93 8.75
C THR A 266 -4.09 -10.69 8.20
N THR A 267 -4.70 -9.52 8.33
CA THR A 267 -4.12 -8.23 7.91
C THR A 267 -2.85 -7.91 8.72
N GLY A 268 -2.91 -8.04 10.05
CA GLY A 268 -1.77 -7.78 10.94
C GLY A 268 -0.58 -8.70 10.69
N ALA A 269 -0.83 -9.98 10.46
CA ALA A 269 0.21 -10.96 10.09
C ALA A 269 0.86 -10.58 8.76
N TRP A 270 0.08 -10.14 7.77
CA TRP A 270 0.59 -9.67 6.50
C TRP A 270 1.53 -8.48 6.66
N TYR A 271 1.12 -7.44 7.37
CA TYR A 271 1.97 -6.27 7.62
C TYR A 271 3.22 -6.60 8.43
N THR A 272 3.11 -7.52 9.40
CA THR A 272 4.27 -8.01 10.16
C THR A 272 5.27 -8.71 9.24
N LEU A 273 4.80 -9.57 8.33
CA LEU A 273 5.65 -10.25 7.35
C LEU A 273 6.31 -9.25 6.39
N CYS A 274 5.54 -8.27 5.89
CA CYS A 274 6.08 -7.19 5.07
C CYS A 274 7.16 -6.40 5.82
N PHE A 275 6.93 -6.05 7.09
CA PHE A 275 7.88 -5.31 7.91
C PHE A 275 9.19 -6.07 8.12
N VAL A 276 9.09 -7.37 8.48
CA VAL A 276 10.24 -8.25 8.72
C VAL A 276 11.09 -8.44 7.45
N PHE A 277 10.47 -8.51 6.28
CA PHE A 277 11.20 -8.68 5.02
C PHE A 277 11.71 -7.35 4.44
N PHE A 278 10.88 -6.29 4.50
CA PHE A 278 11.23 -4.97 3.97
C PHE A 278 12.40 -4.33 4.70
N THR A 279 12.42 -4.40 6.03
CA THR A 279 13.40 -3.69 6.86
C THR A 279 14.85 -4.12 6.57
N PRO A 280 15.21 -5.42 6.55
CA PRO A 280 16.56 -5.85 6.19
C PRO A 280 16.94 -5.47 4.76
N SER A 281 16.01 -5.60 3.81
CA SER A 281 16.24 -5.25 2.40
C SER A 281 16.54 -3.75 2.23
N ALA A 282 15.79 -2.90 2.93
CA ALA A 282 15.99 -1.46 2.95
C ALA A 282 17.34 -1.05 3.59
N ILE A 283 17.66 -1.63 4.76
CA ILE A 283 18.93 -1.38 5.45
C ILE A 283 20.10 -1.78 4.55
N TRP A 284 20.02 -2.94 3.91
CA TRP A 284 21.07 -3.40 3.00
C TRP A 284 21.25 -2.50 1.79
N LEU A 285 20.15 -2.04 1.19
CA LEU A 285 20.23 -1.07 0.09
C LEU A 285 20.92 0.23 0.53
N LEU A 286 20.52 0.78 1.68
CA LEU A 286 21.12 2.01 2.21
C LEU A 286 22.60 1.83 2.52
N TYR A 287 22.99 0.71 3.11
CA TYR A 287 24.39 0.37 3.36
C TYR A 287 25.21 0.32 2.05
N THR A 288 24.69 -0.39 1.05
CA THR A 288 25.33 -0.53 -0.26
C THR A 288 25.47 0.83 -0.96
N LEU A 289 24.42 1.64 -0.92
CA LEU A 289 24.40 2.98 -1.50
C LEU A 289 25.39 3.91 -0.78
N HIS A 290 25.39 3.91 0.56
CA HIS A 290 26.36 4.68 1.36
C HIS A 290 27.81 4.31 1.04
N ARG A 291 28.10 2.99 0.98
CA ARG A 291 29.43 2.50 0.62
C ARG A 291 29.87 2.96 -0.79
N THR A 292 28.94 2.94 -1.74
CA THR A 292 29.18 3.40 -3.11
C THR A 292 29.47 4.91 -3.17
N ILE A 293 28.68 5.71 -2.43
CA ILE A 293 28.91 7.16 -2.32
C ILE A 293 30.28 7.44 -1.70
N LYS A 294 30.59 6.77 -0.58
CA LYS A 294 31.89 6.94 0.11
C LYS A 294 33.05 6.59 -0.79
N ARG A 295 32.96 5.49 -1.56
CA ARG A 295 34.02 5.13 -2.52
C ARG A 295 34.18 6.18 -3.62
N LYS A 296 33.10 6.73 -4.17
CA LYS A 296 33.17 7.75 -5.23
C LYS A 296 33.68 9.12 -4.72
N LEU A 297 33.41 9.45 -3.46
CA LEU A 297 33.91 10.70 -2.85
C LEU A 297 35.38 10.58 -2.36
N TRP A 298 35.84 9.35 -2.09
CA TRP A 298 37.16 9.07 -1.51
C TRP A 298 38.17 8.56 -2.52
N VAL A 299 37.83 8.38 -3.81
CA VAL A 299 38.87 8.26 -4.85
C VAL A 299 39.29 9.68 -5.19
N PRO A 300 40.37 10.20 -4.56
CA PRO A 300 40.86 11.53 -4.91
C PRO A 300 41.35 11.49 -6.36
N ASP A 301 41.38 12.64 -7.00
CA ASP A 301 41.97 12.89 -8.32
C ASP A 301 43.48 12.42 -8.45
N LEU A 302 44.04 11.88 -7.38
CA LEU A 302 45.41 11.34 -7.30
C LEU A 302 45.71 10.18 -8.27
N GLN A 303 44.71 9.48 -8.83
CA GLN A 303 44.99 8.47 -9.86
C GLN A 303 44.95 9.04 -11.29
N LEU A 304 44.37 10.22 -11.51
CA LEU A 304 44.42 10.86 -12.83
C LEU A 304 45.80 11.53 -13.11
N GLU A 305 46.52 11.99 -12.08
CA GLU A 305 47.89 12.52 -12.23
C GLU A 305 48.93 11.41 -12.37
N ALA A 306 48.65 10.19 -11.87
CA ALA A 306 49.57 9.06 -12.01
C ALA A 306 49.52 8.38 -13.39
N LEU A 307 48.48 8.62 -14.18
CA LEU A 307 48.40 8.28 -15.60
C LEU A 307 48.94 9.47 -16.37
N GLY A 308 50.29 9.57 -16.43
CA GLY A 308 50.99 10.52 -17.28
C GLY A 308 50.46 10.48 -18.72
N PRO A 309 50.75 11.51 -19.54
CA PRO A 309 50.19 11.66 -20.87
C PRO A 309 50.39 10.35 -21.66
N ILE A 310 49.29 9.70 -21.98
CA ILE A 310 49.28 8.52 -22.85
C ILE A 310 49.81 8.97 -24.19
N HIS A 311 51.13 8.74 -24.36
CA HIS A 311 51.78 8.86 -25.67
C HIS A 311 50.95 8.02 -26.65
N SER A 312 50.45 8.66 -27.70
CA SER A 312 49.82 8.11 -28.86
C SER A 312 50.50 6.81 -29.32
N LEU A 313 49.98 5.68 -28.87
CA LEU A 313 50.33 4.39 -29.47
C LEU A 313 49.57 4.28 -30.78
N GLN A 314 50.31 4.47 -31.85
CA GLN A 314 49.96 4.19 -33.22
C GLN A 314 49.37 2.76 -33.32
N PRO A 315 48.23 2.52 -34.02
CA PRO A 315 47.70 1.20 -34.16
C PRO A 315 48.60 0.33 -35.06
N PRO A 316 48.94 -0.90 -34.66
CA PRO A 316 49.60 -1.81 -35.56
C PRO A 316 48.58 -2.32 -36.60
N SER A 317 48.87 -2.00 -37.85
CA SER A 317 48.30 -2.64 -39.03
C SER A 317 48.73 -4.09 -39.08
N SER A 318 47.81 -5.04 -38.95
CA SER A 318 48.00 -6.37 -39.55
C SER A 318 46.69 -7.13 -39.68
N HIS A 319 46.42 -7.53 -40.90
CA HIS A 319 45.54 -8.56 -41.39
C HIS A 319 45.60 -9.85 -40.55
N THR A 320 44.46 -10.41 -40.20
CA THR A 320 44.23 -11.86 -40.39
C THR A 320 42.72 -12.17 -40.28
N SER A 321 42.24 -12.77 -41.36
CA SER A 321 40.97 -13.48 -41.51
C SER A 321 40.89 -14.69 -40.56
N GLY A 322 39.77 -14.85 -39.84
CA GLY A 322 39.51 -16.03 -39.02
C GLY A 322 38.02 -16.12 -38.64
N SER A 323 37.39 -17.09 -39.24
CA SER A 323 36.07 -17.63 -39.17
C SER A 323 35.32 -17.55 -37.83
N GLY A 324 34.06 -17.20 -37.93
CA GLY A 324 32.86 -17.47 -37.19
C GLY A 324 32.90 -18.31 -35.90
N GLN A 325 32.45 -17.64 -34.82
CA GLN A 325 31.70 -18.30 -33.75
C GLN A 325 30.80 -17.26 -33.10
N THR A 326 29.53 -17.34 -33.41
CA THR A 326 28.47 -16.57 -32.76
C THR A 326 28.23 -17.15 -31.36
N THR A 327 28.76 -16.50 -30.34
CA THR A 327 28.34 -16.70 -28.94
C THR A 327 27.24 -15.70 -28.60
N PRO A 328 26.09 -16.14 -28.07
CA PRO A 328 25.06 -15.21 -27.62
C PRO A 328 25.48 -14.59 -26.29
N THR A 329 26.05 -13.38 -26.35
CA THR A 329 26.44 -12.60 -25.18
C THR A 329 25.17 -11.94 -24.59
N GLY A 330 24.49 -12.64 -23.70
CA GLY A 330 23.32 -12.16 -22.97
C GLY A 330 23.65 -11.57 -21.59
N ALA A 331 24.80 -10.93 -21.43
CA ALA A 331 25.08 -10.10 -20.26
C ALA A 331 24.95 -8.64 -20.68
N ALA A 332 23.80 -8.02 -20.42
CA ALA A 332 23.67 -6.57 -20.50
C ALA A 332 24.38 -5.91 -19.31
N PHE A 333 25.65 -6.18 -19.12
CA PHE A 333 26.62 -5.25 -18.60
C PHE A 333 26.68 -4.10 -19.58
N LEU A 334 26.53 -2.89 -19.10
CA LEU A 334 26.67 -1.64 -19.83
C LEU A 334 27.69 -1.79 -20.96
N THR A 335 27.23 -1.61 -22.21
CA THR A 335 28.11 -1.68 -23.37
C THR A 335 29.30 -0.72 -23.16
N PRO A 336 30.50 -1.05 -23.70
CA PRO A 336 31.66 -0.16 -23.60
C PRO A 336 31.38 1.28 -24.01
N GLU A 337 30.53 1.50 -25.01
CA GLU A 337 30.05 2.83 -25.43
C GLU A 337 29.33 3.62 -24.33
N HIS A 338 28.59 2.93 -23.46
CA HIS A 338 27.95 3.58 -22.32
C HIS A 338 28.94 3.88 -21.17
N GLN A 339 30.01 3.10 -21.08
CA GLN A 339 31.12 3.41 -20.14
C GLN A 339 31.95 4.60 -20.63
N ASP A 340 32.17 4.68 -21.93
CA ASP A 340 32.95 5.80 -22.52
C ASP A 340 32.12 7.10 -22.53
N ALA A 341 30.83 7.06 -22.82
CA ALA A 341 29.93 8.20 -22.68
C ALA A 341 29.85 8.70 -21.23
N GLN A 342 29.78 7.78 -20.26
CA GLN A 342 29.81 8.13 -18.83
C GLN A 342 31.21 8.62 -18.40
N ALA A 343 32.27 8.12 -18.97
CA ALA A 343 33.65 8.62 -18.73
C ALA A 343 33.87 10.01 -19.30
N GLN A 344 33.35 10.28 -20.50
CA GLN A 344 33.39 11.61 -21.14
C GLN A 344 32.51 12.64 -20.40
N GLU A 345 31.33 12.25 -19.90
CA GLU A 345 30.49 13.12 -19.05
C GLU A 345 31.19 13.43 -17.70
N ARG A 346 32.02 12.53 -17.18
CA ARG A 346 32.84 12.75 -15.97
C ARG A 346 33.99 13.74 -16.17
N LEU A 347 34.56 13.79 -17.37
CA LEU A 347 35.64 14.75 -17.73
C LEU A 347 35.13 16.19 -17.82
N HIS A 348 33.80 16.37 -18.00
CA HIS A 348 33.18 17.71 -18.12
C HIS A 348 32.37 18.16 -16.89
N ASP A 349 32.33 17.37 -15.80
CA ASP A 349 31.67 17.79 -14.54
C ASP A 349 32.76 18.14 -13.49
N PRO A 350 33.17 19.41 -13.37
CA PRO A 350 34.15 19.81 -12.37
C PRO A 350 33.57 19.63 -10.96
N GLY A 351 33.73 18.45 -10.43
CA GLY A 351 33.76 18.11 -9.02
C GLY A 351 32.64 18.61 -8.13
N GLY A 352 31.41 18.13 -8.24
CA GLY A 352 30.46 18.37 -7.16
C GLY A 352 28.98 18.19 -7.49
N LYS A 353 28.57 18.42 -8.72
CA LYS A 353 27.14 18.35 -9.08
C LYS A 353 26.58 16.92 -9.04
N THR A 354 27.33 15.95 -9.54
CA THR A 354 26.94 14.54 -9.56
C THR A 354 26.96 13.94 -8.16
N ALA A 355 27.97 14.27 -7.34
CA ALA A 355 28.05 13.87 -5.94
C ALA A 355 26.88 14.42 -5.11
N LYS A 356 26.53 15.71 -5.31
CA LYS A 356 25.38 16.34 -4.64
C LYS A 356 24.05 15.71 -5.05
N LYS A 357 23.86 15.37 -6.32
CA LYS A 357 22.67 14.66 -6.81
C LYS A 357 22.56 13.28 -6.17
N LEU A 358 23.64 12.52 -6.12
CA LEU A 358 23.68 11.19 -5.51
C LEU A 358 23.40 11.25 -4.00
N GLN A 359 23.95 12.25 -3.33
CA GLN A 359 23.70 12.50 -1.90
C GLN A 359 22.22 12.86 -1.64
N THR A 360 21.63 13.72 -2.46
CA THR A 360 20.18 14.05 -2.37
C THR A 360 19.32 12.80 -2.59
N ALA A 361 19.65 11.96 -3.57
CA ALA A 361 18.96 10.71 -3.83
C ALA A 361 19.08 9.74 -2.65
N PHE A 362 20.24 9.67 -2.00
CA PHE A 362 20.47 8.86 -0.82
C PHE A 362 19.61 9.32 0.37
N TYR A 363 19.64 10.62 0.72
CA TYR A 363 18.82 11.12 1.83
C TYR A 363 17.34 10.94 1.58
N SER A 364 16.88 11.19 0.35
CA SER A 364 15.49 10.97 -0.03
C SER A 364 15.08 9.49 0.10
N ALA A 365 15.92 8.55 -0.33
CA ALA A 365 15.69 7.13 -0.17
C ALA A 365 15.68 6.72 1.31
N THR A 366 16.61 7.24 2.11
CA THR A 366 16.69 6.98 3.55
C THR A 366 15.41 7.42 4.25
N MET A 367 14.95 8.65 4.00
CA MET A 367 13.71 9.16 4.58
C MET A 367 12.48 8.35 4.13
N GLN A 368 12.41 7.99 2.85
CA GLN A 368 11.37 7.12 2.33
C GLN A 368 11.31 5.79 3.10
N PHE A 369 12.45 5.13 3.31
CA PHE A 369 12.51 3.83 3.99
C PHE A 369 12.17 3.93 5.48
N ILE A 370 12.62 4.99 6.16
CA ILE A 370 12.27 5.23 7.57
C ILE A 370 10.76 5.41 7.71
N VAL A 371 10.15 6.27 6.89
CA VAL A 371 8.72 6.56 6.93
C VAL A 371 7.90 5.33 6.58
N THR A 372 8.30 4.57 5.56
CA THR A 372 7.65 3.31 5.16
C THR A 372 7.76 2.24 6.24
N GLY A 373 8.96 2.06 6.83
CA GLY A 373 9.17 1.10 7.91
C GLY A 373 8.34 1.42 9.16
N PHE A 374 8.27 2.70 9.54
CA PHE A 374 7.41 3.16 10.61
C PHE A 374 5.92 2.87 10.31
N CYS A 375 5.47 3.15 9.09
CA CYS A 375 4.09 2.86 8.67
C CYS A 375 3.76 1.37 8.76
N LEU A 376 4.63 0.50 8.26
CA LEU A 376 4.43 -0.96 8.30
C LEU A 376 4.36 -1.47 9.75
N GLY A 377 5.26 -0.99 10.63
CA GLY A 377 5.25 -1.35 12.05
C GLY A 377 4.00 -0.86 12.78
N ALA A 378 3.60 0.40 12.54
CA ALA A 378 2.37 0.96 13.11
C ALA A 378 1.12 0.25 12.59
N ALA A 379 1.06 -0.11 11.30
CA ALA A 379 -0.02 -0.87 10.72
C ALA A 379 -0.12 -2.28 11.33
N ALA A 380 0.98 -3.01 11.41
CA ALA A 380 1.01 -4.32 12.05
C ALA A 380 0.52 -4.26 13.50
N GLY A 381 1.04 -3.31 14.28
CA GLY A 381 0.64 -3.11 15.67
C GLY A 381 -0.83 -2.73 15.84
N SER A 382 -1.36 -1.83 15.01
CA SER A 382 -2.77 -1.41 15.09
C SER A 382 -3.74 -2.52 14.71
N TRP A 383 -3.44 -3.35 13.72
CA TRP A 383 -4.26 -4.50 13.34
C TRP A 383 -4.23 -5.61 14.38
N ILE A 384 -3.06 -5.90 14.97
CA ILE A 384 -2.95 -6.87 16.07
C ILE A 384 -3.72 -6.35 17.30
N TRP A 385 -3.59 -5.06 17.63
CA TRP A 385 -4.37 -4.44 18.70
C TRP A 385 -5.87 -4.57 18.46
N ALA A 386 -6.36 -4.24 17.25
CA ALA A 386 -7.76 -4.39 16.90
C ALA A 386 -8.27 -5.84 16.97
N ALA A 387 -7.41 -6.82 16.75
CA ALA A 387 -7.74 -8.24 16.86
C ALA A 387 -7.86 -8.72 18.31
N VAL A 388 -7.01 -8.22 19.21
CA VAL A 388 -6.88 -8.69 20.60
C VAL A 388 -7.80 -7.92 21.55
N ASP A 389 -7.89 -6.59 21.40
CA ASP A 389 -8.70 -5.75 22.29
C ASP A 389 -10.17 -5.71 21.83
N GLU A 390 -11.01 -6.41 22.58
CA GLU A 390 -12.46 -6.47 22.34
C GLU A 390 -13.14 -5.11 22.28
N ARG A 391 -12.61 -4.15 23.02
CA ARG A 391 -13.18 -2.79 23.14
C ARG A 391 -13.07 -2.02 21.83
N VAL A 392 -12.12 -2.35 20.95
CA VAL A 392 -11.94 -1.63 19.68
C VAL A 392 -13.18 -1.73 18.80
N MET A 393 -13.90 -2.86 18.83
CA MET A 393 -15.11 -3.03 18.01
C MET A 393 -16.33 -2.30 18.60
N PHE A 394 -16.50 -2.33 19.93
CA PHE A 394 -17.74 -1.88 20.59
C PHE A 394 -17.62 -0.49 21.23
N ASN A 395 -16.42 -0.03 21.58
CA ASN A 395 -16.23 1.31 22.13
C ASN A 395 -16.24 2.34 20.99
N PRO A 396 -17.17 3.34 21.01
CA PRO A 396 -17.32 4.31 19.93
C PRO A 396 -16.05 5.12 19.67
N THR A 397 -15.31 5.46 20.72
CA THR A 397 -14.09 6.27 20.61
C THR A 397 -12.90 5.44 20.08
N LEU A 398 -12.69 4.23 20.63
CA LEU A 398 -11.59 3.36 20.19
C LEU A 398 -11.76 2.92 18.74
N HIS A 399 -12.98 2.55 18.36
CA HIS A 399 -13.28 2.22 16.97
C HIS A 399 -13.08 3.43 16.04
N ALA A 400 -13.57 4.61 16.43
CA ALA A 400 -13.36 5.83 15.64
C ALA A 400 -11.87 6.14 15.47
N LEU A 401 -11.09 6.02 16.55
CA LEU A 401 -9.63 6.20 16.49
C LEU A 401 -8.95 5.19 15.56
N ALA A 402 -9.33 3.93 15.62
CA ALA A 402 -8.75 2.90 14.74
C ALA A 402 -8.99 3.21 13.25
N VAL A 403 -10.22 3.61 12.90
CA VAL A 403 -10.57 4.00 11.52
C VAL A 403 -9.84 5.27 11.08
N ILE A 404 -9.88 6.31 11.91
CA ILE A 404 -9.22 7.59 11.60
C ILE A 404 -7.72 7.41 11.50
N LEU A 405 -7.11 6.67 12.42
CA LEU A 405 -5.67 6.40 12.39
C LEU A 405 -5.26 5.70 11.08
N SER A 406 -6.04 4.68 10.64
CA SER A 406 -5.77 4.03 9.37
C SER A 406 -5.84 5.04 8.22
N VAL A 407 -6.91 5.82 8.09
CA VAL A 407 -7.07 6.80 7.00
C VAL A 407 -5.93 7.81 6.98
N TRP A 408 -5.61 8.38 8.14
CA TRP A 408 -4.63 9.47 8.23
C TRP A 408 -3.19 8.98 8.10
N VAL A 409 -2.82 7.90 8.77
CA VAL A 409 -1.45 7.37 8.69
C VAL A 409 -1.13 7.02 7.25
N TYR A 410 -1.99 6.26 6.57
CA TYR A 410 -1.71 5.88 5.18
C TYR A 410 -1.74 7.06 4.21
N SER A 411 -2.67 8.01 4.38
CA SER A 411 -2.75 9.17 3.49
C SER A 411 -1.55 10.11 3.66
N VAL A 412 -1.18 10.45 4.89
CA VAL A 412 -0.05 11.36 5.18
C VAL A 412 1.29 10.71 4.85
N VAL A 413 1.47 9.44 5.23
CA VAL A 413 2.67 8.66 4.87
C VAL A 413 2.77 8.52 3.35
N GLY A 414 1.67 8.20 2.67
CA GLY A 414 1.62 8.11 1.21
C GLY A 414 2.05 9.42 0.54
N ILE A 415 1.58 10.58 1.02
CA ILE A 415 2.03 11.89 0.54
C ILE A 415 3.54 12.05 0.75
N ALA A 416 4.03 11.79 1.97
CA ALA A 416 5.45 11.94 2.28
C ALA A 416 6.33 11.07 1.38
N VAL A 417 5.95 9.79 1.21
CA VAL A 417 6.67 8.84 0.35
C VAL A 417 6.65 9.29 -1.11
N ASN A 418 5.50 9.72 -1.65
CA ASN A 418 5.38 10.22 -3.02
C ASN A 418 6.22 11.49 -3.23
N VAL A 419 6.25 12.41 -2.26
CA VAL A 419 7.13 13.59 -2.30
C VAL A 419 8.61 13.19 -2.35
N PHE A 420 9.06 12.24 -1.51
CA PHE A 420 10.44 11.75 -1.55
C PHE A 420 10.77 11.08 -2.89
N ILE A 421 9.84 10.32 -3.47
CA ILE A 421 10.00 9.74 -4.80
C ILE A 421 10.15 10.85 -5.86
N CYS A 422 9.29 11.87 -5.86
CA CYS A 422 9.38 13.02 -6.77
C CYS A 422 10.72 13.75 -6.65
N VAL A 423 11.18 14.02 -5.43
CA VAL A 423 12.49 14.67 -5.18
C VAL A 423 13.64 13.81 -5.73
N ARG A 424 13.61 12.49 -5.49
CA ARG A 424 14.61 11.57 -6.01
C ARG A 424 14.59 11.51 -7.53
N LEU A 425 13.42 11.39 -8.14
CA LEU A 425 13.28 11.38 -9.60
C LEU A 425 13.80 12.67 -10.22
N LYS A 426 13.49 13.84 -9.63
CA LYS A 426 14.01 15.14 -10.06
C LYS A 426 15.53 15.22 -9.93
N ALA A 427 16.11 14.75 -8.84
CA ALA A 427 17.55 14.72 -8.61
C ALA A 427 18.30 13.88 -9.66
N ILE A 428 17.68 12.79 -10.15
CA ILE A 428 18.22 11.90 -11.20
C ILE A 428 17.98 12.48 -12.63
N GLY A 429 17.34 13.67 -12.75
CA GLY A 429 17.13 14.34 -14.03
C GLY A 429 15.74 14.15 -14.64
N PHE A 430 14.77 13.63 -13.90
CA PHE A 430 13.38 13.63 -14.33
C PHE A 430 12.79 15.04 -14.26
N ARG A 431 12.06 15.45 -15.30
CA ARG A 431 11.34 16.74 -15.29
C ARG A 431 9.94 16.56 -14.71
N LEU A 432 9.56 17.50 -13.87
CA LEU A 432 8.16 17.63 -13.43
C LEU A 432 7.25 17.92 -14.63
N PRO A 433 6.05 17.35 -14.69
CA PRO A 433 5.07 17.73 -15.69
C PRO A 433 4.74 19.22 -15.53
N ASN A 434 4.59 19.92 -16.67
CA ASN A 434 4.09 21.28 -16.64
C ASN A 434 2.58 21.22 -16.40
N LEU A 435 2.19 21.25 -15.11
CA LEU A 435 0.80 21.09 -14.66
C LEU A 435 -0.13 22.17 -15.29
N ALA A 436 0.40 23.37 -15.54
CA ALA A 436 -0.35 24.42 -16.25
C ALA A 436 -0.71 23.99 -17.68
N GLY A 437 0.22 23.40 -18.44
CA GLY A 437 -0.07 22.92 -19.79
C GLY A 437 -0.99 21.69 -19.85
N CYS A 438 -1.07 20.88 -18.78
CA CYS A 438 -2.04 19.79 -18.71
C CYS A 438 -3.45 20.28 -18.43
N LEU A 439 -3.61 21.30 -17.58
CA LEU A 439 -4.92 21.91 -17.29
C LEU A 439 -5.47 22.65 -18.51
N ASP A 440 -4.63 23.34 -19.26
CA ASP A 440 -5.05 23.99 -20.52
C ASP A 440 -5.50 22.97 -21.58
N GLY A 441 -4.92 21.75 -21.60
CA GLY A 441 -5.36 20.67 -22.49
C GLY A 441 -6.70 20.02 -22.10
N VAL A 442 -7.02 19.99 -20.81
CA VAL A 442 -8.29 19.41 -20.30
C VAL A 442 -9.45 20.42 -20.41
N TRP A 443 -9.19 21.72 -20.27
CA TRP A 443 -10.18 22.82 -20.39
C TRP A 443 -10.24 23.42 -21.76
N GLY A 444 -9.41 22.98 -22.72
CA GLY A 444 -9.37 23.45 -24.10
C GLY A 444 -10.51 23.00 -25.00
N LEU A 445 -11.69 22.74 -24.46
CA LEU A 445 -12.95 22.67 -25.19
C LEU A 445 -13.39 24.12 -25.53
N GLY A 446 -12.92 24.63 -26.67
CA GLY A 446 -13.62 25.77 -27.26
C GLY A 446 -12.82 27.01 -27.63
N SER A 447 -11.62 26.90 -28.16
CA SER A 447 -11.01 28.00 -28.93
C SER A 447 -10.49 27.47 -30.26
N SER A 448 -11.40 27.28 -31.20
CA SER A 448 -11.07 27.16 -32.61
C SER A 448 -10.46 28.49 -33.08
N ARG A 449 -9.13 28.55 -33.10
CA ARG A 449 -8.39 29.62 -33.75
C ARG A 449 -8.72 29.57 -35.24
N GLU A 450 -9.65 30.43 -35.68
CA GLU A 450 -9.82 30.80 -37.07
C GLU A 450 -8.46 31.15 -37.68
N LYS A 451 -7.95 30.30 -38.53
CA LYS A 451 -6.87 30.62 -39.45
C LYS A 451 -7.45 31.62 -40.48
N LYS A 452 -7.26 32.90 -40.23
CA LYS A 452 -7.37 33.92 -41.30
C LYS A 452 -6.33 33.59 -42.35
N GLY A 453 -6.81 33.01 -43.46
CA GLY A 453 -6.03 32.89 -44.68
C GLY A 453 -5.74 34.29 -45.22
N SER A 454 -4.48 34.72 -45.25
CA SER A 454 -4.04 35.84 -46.06
C SER A 454 -3.93 35.36 -47.52
N VAL A 455 -4.90 35.72 -48.32
CA VAL A 455 -4.78 35.72 -49.79
C VAL A 455 -3.91 36.92 -50.12
N HIS A 456 -2.74 36.69 -50.69
CA HIS A 456 -2.01 37.71 -51.45
C HIS A 456 -2.24 37.44 -52.93
N ALA A 457 -2.81 38.47 -53.56
CA ALA A 457 -2.88 38.63 -55.01
C ALA A 457 -1.49 38.96 -55.60
#